data_c346f8478fdeaa3815bb4d19e4981f74
#
_entry.id   c346f8478fdeaa3815bb4d19e4981f74
#
_cell.length_a   1.000
_cell.length_b   1.000
_cell.length_c   1.000
_cell.angle_alpha   90.00
_cell.angle_beta   90.00
_cell.angle_gamma   90.00
#
_symmetry.space_group_name_H-M   'P 1'
#
loop_
_entity.id
_entity.type
_entity.pdbx_description
1 polymer ?
#
loop_
_entity_poly.entity_id
_entity_poly.type
_entity_poly.pdbx_seq_one_letter_code
_entity_poly.pdbx_strand_id
1 'polypeptide(L)'
;ASFIVWRGHGDEVRLLCSADVLAPTQKRLSMFVLRAKVKLEDASALLRVDGLAGRSALSSLGDKLPNEPWQVATAGDGMQWLRLPDAAGVPRALRIAAADAPPPALPALPADAWQWLEVASGIPRIVAAIADQFVPQMINFEQVGGVNFHKGCYPGQEVVARSQYRGTIKRRAQLFECAATAVPGQDLYAEGDDAQPAGMVVNAASLDGRHLLLAEVRLAAAGNALQLGAAGGPRLAPQPLPYPIVDGD
;
A
#
# COMPACT_ATOMS: atom_id res chain seq x y z
N ALA A 1 2.80 1.84 -10.31
CA ALA A 1 1.84 2.39 -9.33
C ALA A 1 1.06 1.27 -8.65
N SER A 2 0.54 1.53 -7.44
CA SER A 2 -0.43 0.70 -6.73
C SER A 2 -1.73 1.50 -6.55
N PHE A 3 -2.87 0.79 -6.51
CA PHE A 3 -4.18 1.42 -6.41
C PHE A 3 -5.05 0.76 -5.34
N ILE A 4 -5.83 1.56 -4.64
CA ILE A 4 -7.10 1.09 -4.08
C ILE A 4 -8.14 1.34 -5.17
N VAL A 5 -8.91 0.29 -5.53
CA VAL A 5 -9.86 0.31 -6.65
C VAL A 5 -11.25 0.03 -6.13
N TRP A 6 -12.23 0.85 -6.49
CA TRP A 6 -13.64 0.62 -6.14
C TRP A 6 -14.59 1.18 -7.20
N ARG A 7 -15.87 0.80 -7.13
CA ARG A 7 -16.91 1.36 -7.98
C ARG A 7 -17.37 2.71 -7.44
N GLY A 8 -17.39 3.70 -8.32
CA GLY A 8 -18.03 4.99 -8.08
C GLY A 8 -19.54 4.92 -8.34
N HIS A 9 -20.08 6.00 -8.89
CA HIS A 9 -21.51 6.05 -9.28
C HIS A 9 -21.69 5.52 -10.72
N GLY A 10 -22.72 4.73 -10.96
CA GLY A 10 -22.98 4.15 -12.28
C GLY A 10 -21.84 3.24 -12.77
N ASP A 11 -21.30 3.54 -13.94
CA ASP A 11 -20.20 2.77 -14.56
C ASP A 11 -18.81 3.29 -14.18
N GLU A 12 -18.74 4.25 -13.27
CA GLU A 12 -17.48 4.84 -12.80
C GLU A 12 -16.65 3.83 -12.00
N VAL A 13 -15.35 3.77 -12.30
CA VAL A 13 -14.34 3.06 -11.49
C VAL A 13 -13.34 4.07 -10.98
N ARG A 14 -13.14 4.11 -9.66
CA ARG A 14 -12.20 4.99 -8.98
C ARG A 14 -10.91 4.28 -8.64
N LEU A 15 -9.80 4.98 -8.86
CA LEU A 15 -8.44 4.51 -8.60
C LEU A 15 -7.76 5.53 -7.69
N LEU A 16 -7.43 5.14 -6.46
CA LEU A 16 -6.65 5.96 -5.54
C LEU A 16 -5.19 5.51 -5.54
N CYS A 17 -4.27 6.39 -5.86
CA CYS A 17 -2.82 6.16 -5.84
C CYS A 17 -2.08 7.30 -5.15
N SER A 18 -0.77 7.16 -4.98
CA SER A 18 0.08 8.27 -4.53
C SER A 18 0.09 9.40 -5.56
N ALA A 19 0.02 10.64 -5.09
CA ALA A 19 -0.10 11.82 -5.96
C ALA A 19 1.11 12.01 -6.89
N ASP A 20 2.30 11.65 -6.42
CA ASP A 20 3.57 11.76 -7.16
C ASP A 20 3.68 10.80 -8.36
N VAL A 21 2.88 9.73 -8.41
CA VAL A 21 2.81 8.80 -9.54
C VAL A 21 1.53 8.96 -10.37
N LEU A 22 0.61 9.86 -10.00
CA LEU A 22 -0.68 10.00 -10.68
C LEU A 22 -0.51 10.38 -12.16
N ALA A 23 0.15 11.50 -12.45
CA ALA A 23 0.26 12.01 -13.82
C ALA A 23 0.96 11.03 -14.78
N PRO A 24 2.14 10.45 -14.45
CA PRO A 24 2.77 9.47 -15.33
C PRO A 24 1.92 8.19 -15.48
N THR A 25 1.19 7.78 -14.46
CA THR A 25 0.33 6.60 -14.49
C THR A 25 -0.90 6.84 -15.35
N GLN A 26 -1.58 7.98 -15.21
CA GLN A 26 -2.71 8.36 -16.07
C GLN A 26 -2.29 8.40 -17.54
N LYS A 27 -1.14 9.03 -17.84
CA LYS A 27 -0.59 9.06 -19.20
C LYS A 27 -0.33 7.64 -19.72
N ARG A 28 0.25 6.76 -18.89
CA ARG A 28 0.54 5.37 -19.26
C ARG A 28 -0.75 4.59 -19.54
N LEU A 29 -1.74 4.68 -18.68
CA LEU A 29 -3.03 3.99 -18.85
C LEU A 29 -3.77 4.49 -20.10
N SER A 30 -3.74 5.79 -20.38
CA SER A 30 -4.38 6.39 -21.56
C SER A 30 -3.86 5.83 -22.88
N MET A 31 -2.60 5.38 -22.92
CA MET A 31 -2.01 4.75 -24.12
C MET A 31 -2.65 3.40 -24.46
N PHE A 32 -3.33 2.75 -23.52
CA PHE A 32 -4.01 1.48 -23.71
C PHE A 32 -5.51 1.63 -23.99
N VAL A 33 -6.05 2.85 -23.94
CA VAL A 33 -7.43 3.16 -24.31
C VAL A 33 -7.53 3.31 -25.81
N LEU A 34 -7.61 2.19 -26.56
CA LEU A 34 -7.62 2.19 -28.02
C LEU A 34 -9.03 2.30 -28.59
N ARG A 35 -9.87 1.28 -28.33
CA ARG A 35 -11.24 1.17 -28.84
C ARG A 35 -12.30 1.16 -27.73
N ALA A 36 -11.86 1.10 -26.49
CA ALA A 36 -12.76 1.13 -25.34
C ALA A 36 -13.34 2.54 -25.16
N LYS A 37 -14.64 2.63 -24.89
CA LYS A 37 -15.31 3.90 -24.56
C LYS A 37 -15.04 4.25 -23.09
N VAL A 38 -13.77 4.48 -22.76
CA VAL A 38 -13.30 4.80 -21.41
C VAL A 38 -12.60 6.15 -21.44
N LYS A 39 -12.86 6.99 -20.45
CA LYS A 39 -12.18 8.26 -20.20
C LYS A 39 -11.47 8.20 -18.85
N LEU A 40 -10.22 8.58 -18.81
CA LEU A 40 -9.43 8.67 -17.58
C LEU A 40 -9.33 10.14 -17.17
N GLU A 41 -9.84 10.46 -16.01
CA GLU A 41 -9.86 11.82 -15.47
C GLU A 41 -9.15 11.89 -14.13
N ASP A 42 -8.41 12.98 -13.91
CA ASP A 42 -7.89 13.31 -12.58
C ASP A 42 -9.01 13.97 -11.77
N ALA A 43 -9.49 13.27 -10.76
CA ALA A 43 -10.55 13.75 -9.87
C ALA A 43 -10.01 14.36 -8.56
N SER A 44 -8.71 14.60 -8.43
CA SER A 44 -8.09 15.10 -7.19
C SER A 44 -8.62 16.46 -6.74
N ALA A 45 -9.05 17.30 -7.69
CA ALA A 45 -9.66 18.59 -7.38
C ALA A 45 -11.18 18.51 -7.07
N LEU A 46 -11.81 17.39 -7.39
CA LEU A 46 -13.26 17.18 -7.25
C LEU A 46 -13.61 16.37 -6.00
N LEU A 47 -12.68 15.57 -5.51
CA LEU A 47 -12.91 14.65 -4.41
C LEU A 47 -11.94 14.92 -3.27
N ARG A 48 -12.48 14.80 -2.07
CA ARG A 48 -11.74 14.78 -0.81
C ARG A 48 -11.70 13.35 -0.29
N VAL A 49 -10.52 12.92 0.14
CA VAL A 49 -10.30 11.62 0.79
C VAL A 49 -9.80 11.85 2.21
N ASP A 50 -10.58 11.45 3.19
CA ASP A 50 -10.23 11.53 4.60
C ASP A 50 -9.93 10.13 5.14
N GLY A 51 -8.79 9.97 5.81
CA GLY A 51 -8.44 8.76 6.55
C GLY A 51 -9.05 8.80 7.96
N LEU A 52 -9.71 7.73 8.37
CA LEU A 52 -10.28 7.58 9.71
C LEU A 52 -9.66 6.35 10.38
N ALA A 53 -9.34 6.50 11.66
CA ALA A 53 -8.77 5.41 12.44
C ALA A 53 -9.28 5.43 13.89
N GLY A 54 -9.36 4.23 14.48
CA GLY A 54 -9.76 4.06 15.88
C GLY A 54 -11.19 3.56 16.06
N ARG A 55 -11.38 2.73 17.10
CA ARG A 55 -12.66 2.09 17.37
C ARG A 55 -13.79 3.09 17.59
N SER A 56 -13.56 4.10 18.42
CA SER A 56 -14.58 5.13 18.72
C SER A 56 -14.99 5.91 17.46
N ALA A 57 -14.01 6.30 16.62
CA ALA A 57 -14.28 7.01 15.38
C ALA A 57 -15.13 6.17 14.41
N LEU A 58 -14.76 4.90 14.21
CA LEU A 58 -15.48 4.04 13.29
C LEU A 58 -16.85 3.60 13.84
N SER A 59 -16.95 3.32 15.15
CA SER A 59 -18.24 3.00 15.78
C SER A 59 -19.26 4.13 15.68
N SER A 60 -18.82 5.38 15.66
CA SER A 60 -19.71 6.54 15.50
C SER A 60 -20.36 6.63 14.10
N LEU A 61 -19.82 5.92 13.12
CA LEU A 61 -20.36 5.87 11.77
C LEU A 61 -21.53 4.87 11.65
N GLY A 62 -21.63 3.90 12.57
CA GLY A 62 -22.69 2.89 12.57
C GLY A 62 -22.79 2.15 11.24
N ASP A 63 -24.01 1.96 10.75
CA ASP A 63 -24.30 1.22 9.51
C ASP A 63 -23.77 1.89 8.21
N LYS A 64 -23.21 3.10 8.31
CA LYS A 64 -22.60 3.76 7.14
C LYS A 64 -21.31 3.10 6.70
N LEU A 65 -20.59 2.46 7.62
CA LEU A 65 -19.33 1.82 7.35
C LEU A 65 -19.51 0.31 7.14
N PRO A 66 -19.01 -0.27 6.04
CA PRO A 66 -18.97 -1.72 5.85
C PRO A 66 -18.17 -2.43 6.95
N ASN A 67 -18.57 -3.66 7.27
CA ASN A 67 -17.91 -4.47 8.28
C ASN A 67 -16.59 -5.09 7.77
N GLU A 68 -16.60 -5.55 6.52
CA GLU A 68 -15.48 -6.29 5.94
C GLU A 68 -14.49 -5.37 5.22
N PRO A 69 -13.18 -5.62 5.33
CA PRO A 69 -12.16 -4.91 4.56
C PRO A 69 -12.45 -4.93 3.06
N TRP A 70 -12.11 -3.83 2.41
CA TRP A 70 -12.26 -3.58 0.98
C TRP A 70 -13.71 -3.44 0.49
N GLN A 71 -14.68 -3.53 1.37
CA GLN A 71 -16.07 -3.19 1.03
C GLN A 71 -16.28 -1.68 1.02
N VAL A 72 -17.21 -1.25 0.16
CA VAL A 72 -17.61 0.15 0.00
C VAL A 72 -19.11 0.28 0.23
N ALA A 73 -19.52 1.26 1.02
CA ALA A 73 -20.89 1.72 1.14
C ALA A 73 -21.01 3.13 0.57
N THR A 74 -22.14 3.41 -0.10
CA THR A 74 -22.44 4.73 -0.66
C THR A 74 -23.66 5.28 0.06
N ALA A 75 -23.54 6.49 0.62
CA ALA A 75 -24.64 7.23 1.22
C ALA A 75 -25.48 7.94 0.15
N GLY A 76 -26.69 8.35 0.51
CA GLY A 76 -27.64 8.99 -0.42
C GLY A 76 -27.17 10.33 -1.00
N ASP A 77 -26.19 10.99 -0.39
CA ASP A 77 -25.52 12.21 -0.86
C ASP A 77 -24.31 11.94 -1.79
N GLY A 78 -24.07 10.67 -2.15
CA GLY A 78 -22.96 10.25 -2.99
C GLY A 78 -21.63 10.06 -2.24
N MET A 79 -21.58 10.34 -0.94
CA MET A 79 -20.43 10.08 -0.09
C MET A 79 -20.18 8.56 0.02
N GLN A 80 -18.91 8.16 -0.05
CA GLN A 80 -18.54 6.76 0.06
C GLN A 80 -17.65 6.49 1.27
N TRP A 81 -17.86 5.33 1.86
CA TRP A 81 -17.09 4.82 2.99
C TRP A 81 -16.45 3.50 2.58
N LEU A 82 -15.13 3.43 2.65
CA LEU A 82 -14.36 2.26 2.29
C LEU A 82 -13.68 1.72 3.55
N ARG A 83 -13.99 0.47 3.93
CA ARG A 83 -13.34 -0.20 5.05
C ARG A 83 -11.96 -0.68 4.63
N LEU A 84 -10.93 -0.28 5.38
CA LEU A 84 -9.56 -0.78 5.19
C LEU A 84 -9.26 -1.93 6.16
N PRO A 85 -8.28 -2.79 5.86
CA PRO A 85 -7.75 -3.72 6.85
C PRO A 85 -7.24 -2.99 8.08
N ASP A 86 -7.40 -3.61 9.25
CA ASP A 86 -6.84 -3.10 10.50
C ASP A 86 -5.32 -3.01 10.42
N ALA A 87 -4.73 -2.07 11.13
CA ALA A 87 -3.30 -1.93 11.26
C ALA A 87 -2.92 -1.80 12.73
N ALA A 88 -2.00 -2.62 13.21
CA ALA A 88 -1.60 -2.68 14.63
C ALA A 88 -2.82 -2.77 15.58
N GLY A 89 -3.86 -3.51 15.20
CA GLY A 89 -5.11 -3.65 15.96
C GLY A 89 -6.03 -2.43 15.95
N VAL A 90 -5.72 -1.41 15.13
CA VAL A 90 -6.52 -0.20 14.96
C VAL A 90 -7.37 -0.31 13.71
N PRO A 91 -8.71 -0.25 13.79
CA PRO A 91 -9.59 -0.25 12.65
C PRO A 91 -9.47 1.06 11.86
N ARG A 92 -9.53 0.96 10.52
CA ARG A 92 -9.33 2.08 9.60
C ARG A 92 -10.37 2.11 8.49
N ALA A 93 -10.66 3.31 8.00
CA ALA A 93 -11.53 3.53 6.86
C ALA A 93 -11.09 4.75 6.05
N LEU A 94 -11.54 4.83 4.80
CA LEU A 94 -11.52 6.05 4.01
C LEU A 94 -12.93 6.58 3.85
N ARG A 95 -13.07 7.89 3.96
CA ARG A 95 -14.24 8.64 3.53
C ARG A 95 -13.89 9.34 2.23
N ILE A 96 -14.70 9.15 1.21
CA ILE A 96 -14.59 9.83 -0.07
C ILE A 96 -15.83 10.70 -0.24
N ALA A 97 -15.62 12.01 -0.37
CA ALA A 97 -16.68 13.00 -0.48
C ALA A 97 -16.34 14.04 -1.55
N ALA A 98 -17.27 14.92 -1.89
CA ALA A 98 -16.99 16.08 -2.71
C ALA A 98 -15.91 16.96 -2.05
N ALA A 99 -15.11 17.66 -2.85
CA ALA A 99 -13.96 18.44 -2.34
C ALA A 99 -14.39 19.55 -1.37
N ASP A 100 -15.57 20.12 -1.56
CA ASP A 100 -16.18 21.15 -0.73
C ASP A 100 -16.96 20.60 0.49
N ALA A 101 -17.09 19.29 0.61
CA ALA A 101 -17.76 18.68 1.76
C ALA A 101 -17.03 19.00 3.07
N PRO A 102 -17.76 19.26 4.17
CA PRO A 102 -17.12 19.51 5.45
C PRO A 102 -16.30 18.30 5.92
N PRO A 103 -15.21 18.52 6.66
CA PRO A 103 -14.45 17.41 7.26
C PRO A 103 -15.35 16.57 8.17
N PRO A 104 -14.97 15.31 8.43
CA PRO A 104 -15.66 14.50 9.44
C PRO A 104 -15.68 15.24 10.79
N ALA A 105 -16.81 15.18 11.49
CA ALA A 105 -16.94 15.75 12.84
C ALA A 105 -16.28 14.83 13.88
N LEU A 106 -14.99 14.60 13.74
CA LEU A 106 -14.15 13.74 14.57
C LEU A 106 -12.87 14.49 14.97
N PRO A 107 -12.24 14.15 16.09
CA PRO A 107 -10.94 14.69 16.43
C PRO A 107 -9.92 14.43 15.31
N ALA A 108 -9.10 15.44 15.02
CA ALA A 108 -8.06 15.33 14.00
C ALA A 108 -7.03 14.26 14.40
N LEU A 109 -6.75 13.35 13.48
CA LEU A 109 -5.63 12.41 13.61
C LEU A 109 -4.38 13.06 13.01
N PRO A 110 -3.24 13.09 13.72
CA PRO A 110 -1.97 13.54 13.15
C PRO A 110 -1.60 12.77 11.89
N ALA A 111 -1.02 13.46 10.91
CA ALA A 111 -0.68 12.84 9.62
C ALA A 111 0.36 11.70 9.76
N ASP A 112 1.31 11.86 10.67
CA ASP A 112 2.32 10.85 11.01
C ASP A 112 1.70 9.59 11.63
N ALA A 113 0.67 9.75 12.47
CA ALA A 113 -0.08 8.61 13.00
C ALA A 113 -0.82 7.84 11.89
N TRP A 114 -1.41 8.55 10.91
CA TRP A 114 -1.99 7.89 9.74
C TRP A 114 -0.93 7.16 8.92
N GLN A 115 0.21 7.81 8.63
CA GLN A 115 1.33 7.21 7.90
C GLN A 115 1.88 5.97 8.61
N TRP A 116 1.99 6.02 9.94
CA TRP A 116 2.37 4.86 10.74
C TRP A 116 1.42 3.68 10.53
N LEU A 117 0.11 3.91 10.60
CA LEU A 117 -0.89 2.88 10.36
C LEU A 117 -0.87 2.36 8.91
N GLU A 118 -0.54 3.20 7.94
CA GLU A 118 -0.34 2.78 6.55
C GLU A 118 0.80 1.74 6.46
N VAL A 119 1.96 2.03 7.05
CA VAL A 119 3.11 1.12 7.05
C VAL A 119 2.81 -0.13 7.88
N ALA A 120 2.22 0.03 9.08
CA ALA A 120 1.87 -1.07 9.98
C ALA A 120 0.84 -2.03 9.39
N SER A 121 0.05 -1.61 8.39
CA SER A 121 -0.85 -2.50 7.67
C SER A 121 -0.13 -3.53 6.79
N GLY A 122 1.17 -3.38 6.55
CA GLY A 122 1.92 -4.24 5.64
C GLY A 122 1.50 -4.15 4.17
N ILE A 123 0.58 -3.23 3.83
CA ILE A 123 0.09 -3.04 2.46
C ILE A 123 1.01 -2.06 1.73
N PRO A 124 1.73 -2.51 0.69
CA PRO A 124 2.68 -1.66 0.01
C PRO A 124 1.99 -0.57 -0.81
N ARG A 125 2.51 0.64 -0.72
CA ARG A 125 2.10 1.78 -1.54
C ARG A 125 3.27 2.24 -2.41
N ILE A 126 3.10 2.20 -3.72
CA ILE A 126 4.12 2.64 -4.66
C ILE A 126 4.11 4.17 -4.76
N VAL A 127 5.26 4.76 -4.46
CA VAL A 127 5.58 6.18 -4.64
C VAL A 127 6.62 6.34 -5.75
N ALA A 128 6.88 7.56 -6.20
CA ALA A 128 7.78 7.81 -7.34
C ALA A 128 9.19 7.24 -7.14
N ALA A 129 9.73 7.32 -5.91
CA ALA A 129 11.08 6.82 -5.58
C ALA A 129 11.27 5.32 -5.82
N ILE A 130 10.19 4.54 -5.82
CA ILE A 130 10.22 3.08 -5.97
C ILE A 130 9.37 2.59 -7.15
N ALA A 131 9.03 3.48 -8.07
CA ALA A 131 8.31 3.11 -9.27
C ALA A 131 9.14 2.12 -10.12
N ASP A 132 8.48 1.06 -10.60
CA ASP A 132 9.06 0.01 -11.45
C ASP A 132 10.21 -0.82 -10.81
N GLN A 133 10.41 -0.74 -9.47
CA GLN A 133 11.46 -1.48 -8.76
C GLN A 133 11.05 -2.92 -8.41
N PHE A 134 9.76 -3.22 -8.32
CA PHE A 134 9.28 -4.49 -7.76
C PHE A 134 8.35 -5.24 -8.70
N VAL A 135 8.50 -6.56 -8.72
CA VAL A 135 7.42 -7.46 -9.16
C VAL A 135 6.41 -7.56 -8.00
N PRO A 136 5.10 -7.63 -8.27
CA PRO A 136 4.06 -7.63 -7.22
C PRO A 136 4.30 -8.59 -6.05
N GLN A 137 4.77 -9.80 -6.34
CA GLN A 137 5.05 -10.80 -5.31
C GLN A 137 6.23 -10.43 -4.39
N MET A 138 7.19 -9.64 -4.85
CA MET A 138 8.30 -9.19 -4.02
C MET A 138 7.84 -8.30 -2.86
N ILE A 139 6.70 -7.66 -3.04
CA ILE A 139 6.10 -6.76 -2.03
C ILE A 139 4.78 -7.32 -1.49
N ASN A 140 4.55 -8.63 -1.59
CA ASN A 140 3.38 -9.36 -1.07
C ASN A 140 2.03 -8.89 -1.62
N PHE A 141 1.99 -8.31 -2.84
CA PHE A 141 0.75 -7.76 -3.39
C PHE A 141 -0.34 -8.81 -3.58
N GLU A 142 0.02 -10.05 -3.87
CA GLU A 142 -0.92 -11.16 -3.98
C GLU A 142 -1.52 -11.55 -2.61
N GLN A 143 -0.76 -11.41 -1.52
CA GLN A 143 -1.23 -11.73 -0.16
C GLN A 143 -2.29 -10.74 0.35
N VAL A 144 -2.24 -9.51 -0.16
CA VAL A 144 -3.20 -8.45 0.20
C VAL A 144 -4.31 -8.25 -0.84
N GLY A 145 -4.47 -9.20 -1.78
CA GLY A 145 -5.51 -9.15 -2.81
C GLY A 145 -5.24 -8.17 -3.96
N GLY A 146 -4.02 -7.63 -4.05
CA GLY A 146 -3.65 -6.67 -5.09
C GLY A 146 -3.38 -7.27 -6.47
N VAL A 147 -3.34 -8.62 -6.57
CA VAL A 147 -3.17 -9.36 -7.83
C VAL A 147 -4.30 -10.36 -7.98
N ASN A 148 -4.93 -10.38 -9.15
CA ASN A 148 -5.94 -11.37 -9.50
C ASN A 148 -5.39 -12.28 -10.62
N PHE A 149 -5.19 -13.55 -10.33
CA PHE A 149 -4.68 -14.54 -11.29
C PHE A 149 -5.76 -15.13 -12.19
N HIS A 150 -7.04 -14.90 -11.89
CA HIS A 150 -8.19 -15.44 -12.63
C HIS A 150 -8.78 -14.46 -13.65
N LYS A 151 -8.26 -13.24 -13.73
CA LYS A 151 -8.70 -12.24 -14.72
C LYS A 151 -8.06 -12.50 -16.09
N GLY A 152 -8.63 -11.89 -17.14
CA GLY A 152 -8.09 -11.93 -18.50
C GLY A 152 -6.68 -11.37 -18.63
N CYS A 153 -6.09 -11.54 -19.82
CA CYS A 153 -4.73 -11.11 -20.13
C CYS A 153 -4.48 -9.62 -19.95
N TYR A 154 -3.28 -9.27 -19.49
CA TYR A 154 -2.82 -7.89 -19.33
C TYR A 154 -1.31 -7.78 -19.64
N PRO A 155 -0.80 -6.61 -20.04
CA PRO A 155 0.62 -6.40 -20.29
C PRO A 155 1.47 -6.70 -19.05
N GLY A 156 2.53 -7.49 -19.20
CA GLY A 156 3.44 -7.87 -18.11
C GLY A 156 2.96 -9.06 -17.26
N GLN A 157 1.82 -9.66 -17.57
CA GLN A 157 1.33 -10.83 -16.82
C GLN A 157 2.29 -12.02 -16.84
N GLU A 158 3.13 -12.17 -17.87
CA GLU A 158 4.09 -13.27 -17.97
C GLU A 158 5.07 -13.31 -16.80
N VAL A 159 5.58 -12.14 -16.39
CA VAL A 159 6.50 -12.02 -15.26
C VAL A 159 5.79 -12.40 -13.96
N VAL A 160 4.56 -11.90 -13.77
CA VAL A 160 3.74 -12.17 -12.58
C VAL A 160 3.34 -13.64 -12.51
N ALA A 161 2.86 -14.22 -13.63
CA ALA A 161 2.48 -15.63 -13.71
C ALA A 161 3.70 -16.57 -13.56
N ARG A 162 4.84 -16.22 -14.19
CA ARG A 162 6.07 -16.99 -14.03
C ARG A 162 6.54 -17.02 -12.58
N SER A 163 6.47 -15.89 -11.88
CA SER A 163 6.82 -15.82 -10.47
C SER A 163 5.89 -16.67 -9.61
N GLN A 164 4.61 -16.77 -9.97
CA GLN A 164 3.62 -17.55 -9.23
C GLN A 164 3.70 -19.05 -9.48
N TYR A 165 3.82 -19.48 -10.76
CA TYR A 165 3.64 -20.88 -11.14
C TYR A 165 4.92 -21.63 -11.49
N ARG A 166 6.02 -20.95 -11.79
CA ARG A 166 7.27 -21.56 -12.26
C ARG A 166 8.52 -21.03 -11.56
N GLY A 167 8.39 -20.02 -10.72
CA GLY A 167 9.51 -19.39 -10.04
C GLY A 167 9.46 -19.64 -8.54
N THR A 168 10.64 -19.76 -7.91
CA THR A 168 10.75 -19.60 -6.47
C THR A 168 10.76 -18.12 -6.18
N ILE A 169 9.82 -17.65 -5.37
CA ILE A 169 9.82 -16.27 -4.87
C ILE A 169 11.05 -16.11 -3.97
N LYS A 170 11.99 -15.29 -4.40
CA LYS A 170 13.27 -15.10 -3.70
C LYS A 170 13.30 -13.87 -2.83
N ARG A 171 12.27 -13.03 -2.89
CA ARG A 171 12.17 -11.75 -2.21
C ARG A 171 10.74 -11.56 -1.69
N ARG A 172 10.61 -11.00 -0.48
CA ARG A 172 9.34 -10.73 0.18
C ARG A 172 9.40 -9.44 0.98
N ALA A 173 8.29 -8.74 1.08
CA ALA A 173 8.19 -7.63 2.02
C ALA A 173 8.07 -8.12 3.45
N GLN A 174 8.76 -7.44 4.36
CA GLN A 174 8.75 -7.67 5.81
C GLN A 174 8.66 -6.33 6.53
N LEU A 175 8.11 -6.34 7.74
CA LEU A 175 8.06 -5.18 8.61
C LEU A 175 9.26 -5.15 9.55
N PHE A 176 9.80 -3.94 9.80
CA PHE A 176 10.91 -3.71 10.72
C PHE A 176 10.70 -2.41 11.49
N GLU A 177 11.18 -2.39 12.73
CA GLU A 177 11.50 -1.15 13.43
C GLU A 177 12.99 -0.83 13.31
N CYS A 178 13.32 0.45 13.37
CA CYS A 178 14.69 0.96 13.28
C CYS A 178 14.89 2.11 14.27
N ALA A 179 16.13 2.32 14.73
CA ALA A 179 16.48 3.48 15.55
C ALA A 179 16.66 4.77 14.74
N ALA A 180 16.61 4.71 13.41
CA ALA A 180 16.76 5.85 12.52
C ALA A 180 15.60 5.94 11.52
N THR A 181 15.37 7.14 11.01
CA THR A 181 14.40 7.39 9.92
C THR A 181 14.83 6.68 8.65
N ALA A 182 13.85 6.12 7.95
CA ALA A 182 14.01 5.50 6.64
C ALA A 182 13.18 6.22 5.59
N VAL A 183 13.57 6.08 4.32
CA VAL A 183 12.80 6.62 3.19
C VAL A 183 12.61 5.54 2.12
N PRO A 184 11.51 5.57 1.35
CA PRO A 184 11.31 4.67 0.22
C PRO A 184 12.46 4.71 -0.77
N GLY A 185 12.91 3.54 -1.23
CA GLY A 185 14.05 3.40 -2.14
C GLY A 185 15.42 3.28 -1.46
N GLN A 186 15.49 3.43 -0.16
CA GLN A 186 16.74 3.24 0.59
C GLN A 186 17.09 1.76 0.68
N ASP A 187 18.38 1.44 0.42
CA ASP A 187 18.87 0.07 0.43
C ASP A 187 19.01 -0.51 1.84
N LEU A 188 18.90 -1.82 1.93
CA LEU A 188 19.21 -2.62 3.12
C LEU A 188 20.42 -3.52 2.84
N TYR A 189 21.23 -3.74 3.86
CA TYR A 189 22.43 -4.60 3.79
C TYR A 189 22.34 -5.69 4.85
N ALA A 190 22.80 -6.89 4.52
CA ALA A 190 22.94 -7.96 5.49
C ALA A 190 24.29 -7.79 6.24
N GLU A 191 24.30 -8.03 7.55
CA GLU A 191 25.54 -7.98 8.33
C GLU A 191 26.55 -9.00 7.78
N GLY A 192 27.74 -8.51 7.43
CA GLY A 192 28.80 -9.34 6.82
C GLY A 192 28.73 -9.53 5.30
N ASP A 193 27.70 -8.97 4.63
CA ASP A 193 27.59 -8.94 3.16
C ASP A 193 27.27 -7.51 2.71
N ASP A 194 28.30 -6.73 2.46
CA ASP A 194 28.22 -5.34 1.98
C ASP A 194 28.40 -5.21 0.46
N ALA A 195 28.65 -6.32 -0.23
CA ALA A 195 28.89 -6.33 -1.67
C ALA A 195 27.67 -5.95 -2.50
N GLN A 196 26.45 -6.28 -2.00
CA GLN A 196 25.21 -5.95 -2.69
C GLN A 196 24.04 -5.77 -1.69
N PRO A 197 23.06 -4.91 -2.01
CA PRO A 197 21.88 -4.72 -1.17
C PRO A 197 21.13 -6.03 -0.91
N ALA A 198 20.76 -6.27 0.33
CA ALA A 198 19.93 -7.38 0.76
C ALA A 198 18.44 -7.12 0.50
N GLY A 199 18.06 -5.85 0.34
CA GLY A 199 16.68 -5.42 0.16
C GLY A 199 16.56 -3.92 -0.06
N MET A 200 15.32 -3.43 -0.09
CA MET A 200 15.01 -2.02 -0.30
C MET A 200 13.75 -1.63 0.50
N VAL A 201 13.77 -0.43 1.07
CA VAL A 201 12.62 0.15 1.76
C VAL A 201 11.50 0.44 0.76
N VAL A 202 10.32 -0.11 1.03
CA VAL A 202 9.10 0.13 0.23
C VAL A 202 8.35 1.33 0.79
N ASN A 203 8.02 1.31 2.09
CA ASN A 203 7.36 2.40 2.79
C ASN A 203 7.97 2.59 4.18
N ALA A 204 7.94 3.81 4.69
CA ALA A 204 8.43 4.12 6.02
C ALA A 204 7.59 5.22 6.67
N ALA A 205 7.50 5.19 8.00
CA ALA A 205 6.84 6.20 8.81
C ALA A 205 7.55 6.35 10.16
N SER A 206 7.37 7.53 10.75
CA SER A 206 7.87 7.83 12.09
C SER A 206 6.73 8.34 12.95
N LEU A 207 6.66 7.87 14.20
CA LEU A 207 5.68 8.31 15.19
C LEU A 207 6.30 8.25 16.57
N ASP A 208 6.24 9.33 17.34
CA ASP A 208 6.73 9.43 18.72
C ASP A 208 8.17 8.92 18.91
N GLY A 209 9.04 9.25 17.96
CA GLY A 209 10.46 8.84 17.97
C GLY A 209 10.73 7.38 17.59
N ARG A 210 9.70 6.62 17.25
CA ARG A 210 9.81 5.27 16.66
C ARG A 210 9.79 5.36 15.13
N HIS A 211 10.49 4.45 14.47
CA HIS A 211 10.54 4.38 13.01
C HIS A 211 10.19 2.98 12.55
N LEU A 212 9.14 2.88 11.73
CA LEU A 212 8.63 1.63 11.16
C LEU A 212 8.82 1.67 9.65
N LEU A 213 9.24 0.54 9.08
CA LEU A 213 9.40 0.39 7.65
C LEU A 213 8.89 -0.96 7.15
N LEU A 214 8.26 -0.94 6.00
CA LEU A 214 7.99 -2.11 5.17
C LEU A 214 9.11 -2.17 4.14
N ALA A 215 9.85 -3.26 4.10
CA ALA A 215 10.98 -3.41 3.17
C ALA A 215 10.92 -4.74 2.44
N GLU A 216 11.24 -4.71 1.16
CA GLU A 216 11.47 -5.90 0.36
C GLU A 216 12.85 -6.47 0.70
N VAL A 217 12.95 -7.77 0.96
CA VAL A 217 14.16 -8.45 1.42
C VAL A 217 14.38 -9.75 0.65
N ARG A 218 15.64 -10.03 0.29
CA ARG A 218 16.03 -11.35 -0.23
C ARG A 218 15.84 -12.41 0.86
N LEU A 219 15.07 -13.47 0.58
CA LEU A 219 14.78 -14.53 1.55
C LEU A 219 16.05 -15.22 2.06
N ALA A 220 17.08 -15.33 1.22
CA ALA A 220 18.38 -15.85 1.63
C ALA A 220 19.09 -14.98 2.68
N ALA A 221 18.75 -13.70 2.79
CA ALA A 221 19.30 -12.76 3.76
C ALA A 221 18.38 -12.52 4.96
N ALA A 222 17.12 -13.02 4.92
CA ALA A 222 16.11 -12.74 5.94
C ALA A 222 16.47 -13.31 7.34
N GLY A 223 17.35 -14.31 7.41
CA GLY A 223 17.86 -14.86 8.68
C GLY A 223 19.05 -14.08 9.26
N ASN A 224 19.60 -13.12 8.53
CA ASN A 224 20.75 -12.33 8.97
C ASN A 224 20.26 -11.02 9.63
N ALA A 225 21.11 -10.41 10.45
CA ALA A 225 20.86 -9.05 10.91
C ALA A 225 20.90 -8.09 9.71
N LEU A 226 19.85 -7.32 9.52
CA LEU A 226 19.74 -6.32 8.45
C LEU A 226 20.06 -4.93 8.97
N GLN A 227 20.64 -4.12 8.12
CA GLN A 227 21.10 -2.75 8.41
C GLN A 227 20.57 -1.79 7.36
N LEU A 228 20.21 -0.58 7.78
CA LEU A 228 19.65 0.46 6.92
C LEU A 228 20.75 1.28 6.25
N GLY A 229 20.65 1.45 4.95
CA GLY A 229 21.42 2.41 4.15
C GLY A 229 22.85 1.99 3.80
N ALA A 230 23.53 1.28 4.68
CA ALA A 230 24.90 0.81 4.45
C ALA A 230 25.25 -0.33 5.40
N ALA A 231 26.31 -1.06 5.09
CA ALA A 231 26.96 -1.96 6.03
C ALA A 231 27.46 -1.14 7.25
N GLY A 232 27.17 -1.63 8.46
CA GLY A 232 27.41 -0.88 9.70
C GLY A 232 26.35 0.17 10.04
N GLY A 233 25.33 0.33 9.23
CA GLY A 233 24.19 1.21 9.47
C GLY A 233 23.28 0.75 10.63
N PRO A 234 22.23 1.52 10.94
CA PRO A 234 21.28 1.17 12.00
C PRO A 234 20.67 -0.21 11.76
N ARG A 235 20.65 -1.06 12.80
CA ARG A 235 20.06 -2.41 12.75
C ARG A 235 18.54 -2.33 12.67
N LEU A 236 17.98 -3.27 11.93
CA LEU A 236 16.54 -3.46 11.78
C LEU A 236 16.06 -4.55 12.73
N ALA A 237 14.99 -4.26 13.47
CA ALA A 237 14.31 -5.21 14.35
C ALA A 237 13.05 -5.74 13.64
N PRO A 238 12.98 -7.04 13.29
CA PRO A 238 11.83 -7.62 12.62
C PRO A 238 10.53 -7.43 13.41
N GLN A 239 9.44 -7.15 12.72
CA GLN A 239 8.09 -7.05 13.26
C GLN A 239 7.16 -8.00 12.51
N PRO A 240 6.14 -8.55 13.17
CA PRO A 240 5.19 -9.44 12.50
C PRO A 240 4.36 -8.68 11.47
N LEU A 241 4.17 -9.29 10.29
CA LEU A 241 3.17 -8.83 9.32
C LEU A 241 1.76 -9.09 9.87
N PRO A 242 0.78 -8.22 9.57
CA PRO A 242 -0.61 -8.41 10.03
C PRO A 242 -1.37 -9.50 9.23
N TYR A 243 -0.73 -10.15 8.29
CA TYR A 243 -1.26 -11.24 7.48
C TYR A 243 -0.21 -12.35 7.30
N PRO A 244 -0.63 -13.61 7.13
CA PRO A 244 0.29 -14.70 6.84
C PRO A 244 0.85 -14.58 5.42
N ILE A 245 2.08 -15.04 5.22
CA ILE A 245 2.62 -15.30 3.89
C ILE A 245 2.25 -16.74 3.54
N VAL A 246 1.41 -16.91 2.54
CA VAL A 246 1.05 -18.22 2.00
C VAL A 246 1.80 -18.36 0.68
N ASP A 247 2.74 -19.31 0.62
CA ASP A 247 3.36 -19.68 -0.65
C ASP A 247 2.31 -20.42 -1.47
N GLY A 248 2.10 -19.98 -2.70
CA GLY A 248 1.10 -20.58 -3.59
C GLY A 248 1.50 -22.03 -3.92
N ASP A 249 0.52 -22.91 -3.91
CA ASP A 249 0.62 -24.30 -4.41
C ASP A 249 0.96 -24.34 -5.90
#